data_4b10264a6bdca2d48d15af8730deaa31
#
_entry.id   4b10264a6bdca2d48d15af8730deaa31
#
_cell.length_a   1.000
_cell.length_b   1.000
_cell.length_c   1.000
_cell.angle_alpha   90.00
_cell.angle_beta   90.00
_cell.angle_gamma   90.00
#
_symmetry.space_group_name_H-M   'P 1'
#
loop_
_entity.id
_entity.type
_entity.pdbx_description
1 polymer ?
#
loop_
_entity_poly.entity_id
_entity_poly.type
_entity_poly.pdbx_seq_one_letter_code
_entity_poly.pdbx_strand_id
1 'polypeptide(L)'
;MEKQEQKGICRGIGARTGGDIYIGVVGPVRSGKSTFIKRFMEQLVLPAIGPADAKLRARDELPQSAAGRTIMTTEPKFIPEQAVPLQLEGGGECRIRLIDCVGYMVEGAMGHEEDEKPRMVKSPWFEEEIPFDLAAETGTRKVIRDHSTIGIVVTTDGSISEIPRENYLPAEKRVVEELEALGKPFVILLNSTRPDAPETKALAAELEQAYGRTVLPVSCLDLQKDDLLSILQRVLYEFPVRELDFAIPRWVTMLEKGHWHQNAIYTAALQF
;
A
#
# COMPACT_ATOMS: atom_id res chain seq x y z
N MET A 1 -7.57 23.86 -10.76
CA MET A 1 -7.50 22.55 -11.43
C MET A 1 -7.32 21.43 -10.41
N GLU A 2 -6.40 21.48 -9.47
CA GLU A 2 -6.18 20.43 -8.44
C GLU A 2 -7.40 19.99 -7.62
N LYS A 3 -8.32 20.88 -7.25
CA LYS A 3 -9.53 20.56 -6.47
C LYS A 3 -10.59 19.73 -7.25
N GLN A 4 -10.55 19.72 -8.57
CA GLN A 4 -11.47 18.93 -9.39
C GLN A 4 -10.93 17.54 -9.68
N GLU A 5 -9.62 17.36 -9.77
CA GLU A 5 -8.97 16.06 -9.94
C GLU A 5 -9.12 15.19 -8.68
N GLN A 6 -8.95 15.77 -7.49
CA GLN A 6 -9.14 15.05 -6.22
C GLN A 6 -10.58 14.52 -6.01
N LYS A 7 -11.62 15.20 -6.56
CA LYS A 7 -12.99 14.71 -6.52
C LYS A 7 -13.22 13.39 -7.29
N GLY A 8 -12.43 13.15 -8.34
CA GLY A 8 -12.50 11.92 -9.15
C GLY A 8 -11.92 10.70 -8.46
N ILE A 9 -10.95 10.90 -7.61
CA ILE A 9 -10.07 9.87 -7.07
C ILE A 9 -10.82 8.91 -6.13
N CYS A 10 -11.48 9.40 -5.10
CA CYS A 10 -12.21 8.54 -4.16
C CYS A 10 -13.50 7.98 -4.73
N ARG A 11 -14.15 8.73 -5.62
CA ARG A 11 -15.32 8.23 -6.36
C ARG A 11 -14.94 7.06 -7.26
N GLY A 12 -13.75 7.10 -7.88
CA GLY A 12 -13.20 6.03 -8.71
C GLY A 12 -12.85 4.76 -7.91
N ILE A 13 -12.28 4.89 -6.70
CA ILE A 13 -11.95 3.72 -5.88
C ILE A 13 -13.22 3.13 -5.27
N GLY A 14 -14.07 3.92 -4.66
CA GLY A 14 -15.32 3.46 -4.06
C GLY A 14 -16.21 2.71 -5.08
N ALA A 15 -16.26 3.19 -6.32
CA ALA A 15 -16.97 2.51 -7.40
C ALA A 15 -16.32 1.17 -7.81
N ARG A 16 -14.98 1.05 -7.68
CA ARG A 16 -14.22 -0.16 -8.07
C ARG A 16 -14.12 -1.20 -6.97
N THR A 17 -14.23 -0.79 -5.71
CA THR A 17 -14.06 -1.67 -4.52
C THR A 17 -15.36 -1.91 -3.75
N GLY A 18 -16.51 -1.41 -4.24
CA GLY A 18 -17.75 -1.48 -3.49
C GLY A 18 -17.82 -0.55 -2.27
N GLY A 19 -16.94 0.46 -2.21
CA GLY A 19 -16.88 1.47 -1.16
C GLY A 19 -15.86 1.23 -0.06
N ASP A 20 -15.35 0.00 0.11
CA ASP A 20 -14.32 -0.33 1.09
C ASP A 20 -12.96 -0.56 0.42
N ILE A 21 -11.94 0.09 0.95
CA ILE A 21 -10.56 -0.04 0.50
C ILE A 21 -9.76 -0.79 1.54
N TYR A 22 -9.30 -1.98 1.18
CA TYR A 22 -8.42 -2.78 2.02
C TYR A 22 -6.99 -2.62 1.54
N ILE A 23 -6.18 -1.89 2.30
CA ILE A 23 -4.78 -1.61 1.98
C ILE A 23 -3.90 -2.65 2.65
N GLY A 24 -3.36 -3.60 1.90
CA GLY A 24 -2.35 -4.53 2.38
C GLY A 24 -0.99 -3.85 2.48
N VAL A 25 -0.48 -3.69 3.71
CA VAL A 25 0.88 -3.16 3.93
C VAL A 25 1.82 -4.35 4.03
N VAL A 26 2.55 -4.60 2.96
CA VAL A 26 3.35 -5.81 2.77
C VAL A 26 4.83 -5.49 2.53
N GLY A 27 5.69 -6.47 2.55
CA GLY A 27 7.12 -6.26 2.34
C GLY A 27 7.98 -7.11 3.28
N PRO A 28 9.30 -6.97 3.20
CA PRO A 28 10.23 -7.66 4.08
C PRO A 28 9.98 -7.37 5.56
N VAL A 29 10.32 -8.27 6.46
CA VAL A 29 10.31 -7.98 7.90
C VAL A 29 11.24 -6.80 8.20
N ARG A 30 10.91 -6.00 9.21
CA ARG A 30 11.70 -4.82 9.64
C ARG A 30 11.90 -3.72 8.61
N SER A 31 11.12 -3.71 7.55
CA SER A 31 11.16 -2.62 6.56
C SER A 31 10.44 -1.32 6.99
N GLY A 32 9.72 -1.34 8.12
CA GLY A 32 8.99 -0.17 8.62
C GLY A 32 7.48 -0.22 8.41
N LYS A 33 6.89 -1.35 8.02
CA LYS A 33 5.44 -1.53 7.79
C LYS A 33 4.59 -1.03 8.94
N SER A 34 4.83 -1.53 10.14
CA SER A 34 4.05 -1.15 11.33
C SER A 34 4.24 0.33 11.71
N THR A 35 5.39 0.93 11.40
CA THR A 35 5.62 2.37 11.56
C THR A 35 4.77 3.16 10.57
N PHE A 36 4.74 2.75 9.30
CA PHE A 36 3.86 3.33 8.29
C PHE A 36 2.39 3.26 8.70
N ILE A 37 1.91 2.08 9.11
CA ILE A 37 0.53 1.88 9.56
C ILE A 37 0.21 2.79 10.74
N LYS A 38 1.10 2.86 11.73
CA LYS A 38 0.92 3.75 12.89
C LYS A 38 0.77 5.20 12.46
N ARG A 39 1.65 5.71 11.58
CA ARG A 39 1.58 7.09 11.08
C ARG A 39 0.31 7.32 10.26
N PHE A 40 -0.06 6.39 9.42
CA PHE A 40 -1.30 6.47 8.64
C PHE A 40 -2.52 6.61 9.55
N MET A 41 -2.60 5.78 10.58
CA MET A 41 -3.67 5.83 11.57
C MET A 41 -3.68 7.16 12.33
N GLU A 42 -2.53 7.60 12.84
CA GLU A 42 -2.41 8.84 13.63
C GLU A 42 -2.75 10.09 12.81
N GLN A 43 -2.33 10.15 11.56
CA GLN A 43 -2.44 11.36 10.73
C GLN A 43 -3.75 11.44 9.93
N LEU A 44 -4.31 10.30 9.51
CA LEU A 44 -5.50 10.27 8.65
C LEU A 44 -6.73 9.67 9.34
N VAL A 45 -6.59 8.50 9.97
CA VAL A 45 -7.75 7.73 10.43
C VAL A 45 -8.27 8.23 11.78
N LEU A 46 -7.42 8.36 12.79
CA LEU A 46 -7.83 8.83 14.12
C LEU A 46 -8.45 10.24 14.12
N PRO A 47 -7.96 11.21 13.33
CA PRO A 47 -8.63 12.51 13.22
C PRO A 47 -10.05 12.44 12.62
N ALA A 48 -10.31 11.45 11.75
CA ALA A 48 -11.60 11.26 11.08
C ALA A 48 -12.66 10.58 11.98
N ILE A 49 -12.24 9.93 13.06
CA ILE A 49 -13.16 9.27 14.01
C ILE A 49 -13.75 10.32 14.95
N GLY A 50 -15.08 10.53 14.85
CA GLY A 50 -15.80 11.50 15.70
C GLY A 50 -15.98 11.07 17.16
N PRO A 51 -16.55 9.86 17.47
CA PRO A 51 -16.82 9.43 18.84
C PRO A 51 -15.53 9.13 19.62
N ALA A 52 -15.42 9.67 20.84
CA ALA A 52 -14.21 9.53 21.69
C ALA A 52 -13.87 8.07 22.00
N ASP A 53 -14.89 7.25 22.30
CA ASP A 53 -14.71 5.82 22.62
C ASP A 53 -14.26 5.00 21.43
N ALA A 54 -14.74 5.33 20.22
CA ALA A 54 -14.28 4.69 18.98
C ALA A 54 -12.83 5.07 18.66
N LYS A 55 -12.47 6.33 18.88
CA LYS A 55 -11.10 6.82 18.71
C LYS A 55 -10.12 6.17 19.69
N LEU A 56 -10.54 5.96 20.94
CA LEU A 56 -9.72 5.28 21.95
C LEU A 56 -9.47 3.82 21.54
N ARG A 57 -10.53 3.09 21.16
CA ARG A 57 -10.41 1.70 20.66
C ARG A 57 -9.47 1.61 19.46
N ALA A 58 -9.68 2.45 18.44
CA ALA A 58 -8.81 2.48 17.25
C ALA A 58 -7.34 2.82 17.59
N ARG A 59 -7.10 3.58 18.67
CA ARG A 59 -5.76 3.86 19.17
C ARG A 59 -5.12 2.64 19.86
N ASP A 60 -5.91 1.86 20.57
CA ASP A 60 -5.43 0.63 21.24
C ASP A 60 -5.12 -0.49 20.22
N GLU A 61 -5.72 -0.42 19.03
CA GLU A 61 -5.45 -1.35 17.93
C GLU A 61 -4.14 -1.07 17.17
N LEU A 62 -3.50 0.08 17.42
CA LEU A 62 -2.26 0.45 16.73
C LEU A 62 -1.17 -0.60 16.92
N PRO A 63 -0.36 -0.88 15.89
CA PRO A 63 0.78 -1.75 16.03
C PRO A 63 1.73 -1.20 17.09
N GLN A 64 2.11 -2.04 18.03
CA GLN A 64 3.17 -1.70 18.95
C GLN A 64 4.49 -1.72 18.19
N SER A 65 5.06 -0.55 17.94
CA SER A 65 6.41 -0.44 17.39
C SER A 65 7.37 -0.94 18.46
N ALA A 66 7.65 -2.24 18.44
CA ALA A 66 8.69 -2.79 19.27
C ALA A 66 10.03 -2.24 18.75
N ALA A 67 10.64 -1.33 19.50
CA ALA A 67 12.06 -1.00 19.34
C ALA A 67 12.95 -2.24 19.65
N GLY A 68 12.33 -3.37 20.03
CA GLY A 68 12.95 -4.65 20.28
C GLY A 68 13.16 -5.47 19.00
N ARG A 69 14.16 -6.35 19.05
CA ARG A 69 14.58 -7.22 17.95
C ARG A 69 13.61 -8.39 17.67
N THR A 70 12.58 -8.59 18.47
CA THR A 70 11.71 -9.77 18.42
C THR A 70 10.41 -9.48 17.67
N ILE A 71 10.10 -10.31 16.67
CA ILE A 71 8.84 -10.26 15.92
C ILE A 71 7.77 -10.94 16.78
N MET A 72 6.65 -10.24 17.07
CA MET A 72 5.68 -10.70 18.07
C MET A 72 4.38 -11.28 17.49
N THR A 73 4.02 -10.96 16.25
CA THR A 73 2.73 -11.36 15.65
C THR A 73 2.93 -12.30 14.48
N THR A 74 2.11 -13.34 14.39
CA THR A 74 2.10 -14.30 13.26
C THR A 74 0.92 -14.11 12.33
N GLU A 75 -0.14 -13.43 12.78
CA GLU A 75 -1.39 -13.28 12.06
C GLU A 75 -1.53 -11.87 11.46
N PRO A 76 -2.13 -11.75 10.25
CA PRO A 76 -2.53 -10.46 9.72
C PRO A 76 -3.53 -9.76 10.64
N LYS A 77 -3.29 -8.48 10.89
CA LYS A 77 -4.15 -7.66 11.72
C LYS A 77 -4.83 -6.59 10.90
N PHE A 78 -6.15 -6.53 10.96
CA PHE A 78 -6.94 -5.47 10.34
C PHE A 78 -6.99 -4.26 11.25
N ILE A 79 -6.60 -3.08 10.75
CA ILE A 79 -6.45 -1.86 11.53
C ILE A 79 -7.08 -0.68 10.78
N PRO A 80 -8.10 -0.03 11.33
CA PRO A 80 -8.88 -0.44 12.49
C PRO A 80 -9.76 -1.67 12.21
N GLU A 81 -10.28 -2.32 13.24
CA GLU A 81 -11.16 -3.49 13.08
C GLU A 81 -12.39 -3.18 12.23
N GLN A 82 -12.94 -1.97 12.32
CA GLN A 82 -14.02 -1.48 11.46
C GLN A 82 -13.49 -0.41 10.50
N ALA A 83 -13.86 -0.52 9.22
CA ALA A 83 -13.47 0.45 8.22
C ALA A 83 -13.99 1.86 8.56
N VAL A 84 -13.12 2.85 8.53
CA VAL A 84 -13.42 4.24 8.87
C VAL A 84 -13.62 5.06 7.61
N PRO A 85 -14.71 5.86 7.52
CA PRO A 85 -14.90 6.78 6.43
C PRO A 85 -13.85 7.89 6.49
N LEU A 86 -13.09 8.04 5.42
CA LEU A 86 -12.21 9.18 5.22
C LEU A 86 -12.80 10.11 4.19
N GLN A 87 -12.95 11.37 4.57
CA GLN A 87 -13.25 12.44 3.64
C GLN A 87 -11.93 12.97 3.10
N LEU A 88 -11.68 12.74 1.83
CA LEU A 88 -10.52 13.33 1.16
C LEU A 88 -10.91 14.72 0.65
N GLU A 89 -9.93 15.63 0.66
CA GLU A 89 -10.10 16.97 0.10
C GLU A 89 -10.54 16.84 -1.36
N GLY A 90 -11.75 17.33 -1.67
CA GLY A 90 -12.34 17.17 -3.01
C GLY A 90 -13.70 16.48 -3.03
N GLY A 91 -14.23 15.99 -1.88
CA GLY A 91 -15.62 15.56 -1.71
C GLY A 91 -15.94 14.13 -2.11
N GLY A 92 -14.96 13.23 -2.07
CA GLY A 92 -15.18 11.78 -2.11
C GLY A 92 -15.08 11.20 -0.71
N GLU A 93 -16.00 10.31 -0.36
CA GLU A 93 -15.93 9.48 0.85
C GLU A 93 -15.46 8.09 0.45
N CYS A 94 -14.46 7.57 1.14
CA CYS A 94 -14.04 6.19 1.02
C CYS A 94 -13.83 5.59 2.42
N ARG A 95 -14.15 4.32 2.58
CA ARG A 95 -13.89 3.61 3.84
C ARG A 95 -12.58 2.86 3.71
N ILE A 96 -11.62 3.17 4.58
CA ILE A 96 -10.29 2.58 4.53
C ILE A 96 -10.05 1.66 5.71
N ARG A 97 -9.36 0.57 5.43
CA ARG A 97 -8.88 -0.40 6.39
C ARG A 97 -7.49 -0.86 5.99
N LEU A 98 -6.55 -0.76 6.91
CA LEU A 98 -5.19 -1.27 6.70
C LEU A 98 -5.11 -2.72 7.16
N ILE A 99 -4.21 -3.47 6.55
CA ILE A 99 -3.93 -4.84 6.94
C ILE A 99 -2.42 -4.94 7.18
N ASP A 100 -2.05 -5.13 8.46
CA ASP A 100 -0.67 -5.40 8.86
C ASP A 100 -0.36 -6.89 8.73
N CYS A 101 0.85 -7.21 8.31
CA CYS A 101 1.37 -8.57 8.28
C CYS A 101 2.83 -8.59 8.72
N VAL A 102 3.32 -9.76 9.07
CA VAL A 102 4.72 -9.95 9.47
C VAL A 102 5.65 -9.53 8.33
N GLY A 103 5.40 -10.00 7.14
CA GLY A 103 6.27 -9.86 5.98
C GLY A 103 7.12 -11.10 5.73
N TYR A 104 7.82 -11.11 4.60
CA TYR A 104 8.77 -12.17 4.27
C TYR A 104 10.07 -12.01 5.06
N MET A 105 10.63 -13.14 5.47
CA MET A 105 11.83 -13.18 6.28
C MET A 105 13.03 -12.62 5.51
N VAL A 106 13.92 -12.02 6.27
CA VAL A 106 15.17 -11.39 5.78
C VAL A 106 16.32 -11.97 6.57
N GLU A 107 17.39 -12.29 5.89
CA GLU A 107 18.61 -12.77 6.55
C GLU A 107 19.13 -11.73 7.56
N GLY A 108 19.45 -12.19 8.76
CA GLY A 108 19.84 -11.32 9.87
C GLY A 108 18.66 -10.75 10.70
N ALA A 109 17.42 -11.03 10.33
CA ALA A 109 16.28 -10.68 11.19
C ALA A 109 16.22 -11.65 12.38
N MET A 110 16.14 -11.10 13.60
CA MET A 110 16.08 -11.91 14.82
C MET A 110 14.64 -12.20 15.24
N GLY A 111 14.43 -13.32 15.97
CA GLY A 111 13.16 -13.68 16.57
C GLY A 111 12.39 -14.79 15.82
N HIS A 112 12.99 -15.38 14.81
CA HIS A 112 12.49 -16.57 14.12
C HIS A 112 13.06 -17.87 14.68
N GLU A 113 14.10 -17.78 15.53
CA GLU A 113 14.72 -18.88 16.23
C GLU A 113 14.62 -18.68 17.74
N GLU A 114 14.50 -19.80 18.46
CA GLU A 114 14.54 -19.90 19.91
C GLU A 114 15.43 -21.11 20.28
N ASP A 115 16.45 -20.87 21.09
CA ASP A 115 17.44 -21.90 21.48
C ASP A 115 18.08 -22.64 20.27
N GLU A 116 18.49 -21.89 19.24
CA GLU A 116 19.08 -22.43 17.99
C GLU A 116 18.16 -23.38 17.19
N LYS A 117 16.86 -23.31 17.45
CA LYS A 117 15.83 -24.06 16.72
C LYS A 117 14.78 -23.10 16.13
N PRO A 118 14.14 -23.49 15.02
CA PRO A 118 13.03 -22.72 14.49
C PRO A 118 11.95 -22.52 15.56
N ARG A 119 11.57 -21.28 15.80
CA ARG A 119 10.48 -20.94 16.72
C ARG A 119 9.17 -21.51 16.18
N MET A 120 8.52 -22.37 16.96
CA MET A 120 7.22 -22.93 16.62
C MET A 120 6.09 -22.02 17.09
N VAL A 121 5.07 -21.86 16.24
CA VAL A 121 3.92 -20.98 16.52
C VAL A 121 2.62 -21.61 16.06
N LYS A 122 1.53 -21.29 16.75
CA LYS A 122 0.18 -21.61 16.30
C LYS A 122 -0.26 -20.62 15.24
N SER A 123 -0.93 -21.12 14.22
CA SER A 123 -1.48 -20.30 13.15
C SER A 123 -2.91 -20.76 12.83
N PRO A 124 -3.86 -19.87 12.54
CA PRO A 124 -5.25 -20.22 12.26
C PRO A 124 -5.42 -21.13 11.03
N TRP A 125 -4.39 -21.24 10.21
CA TRP A 125 -4.44 -21.99 8.94
C TRP A 125 -3.88 -23.39 9.02
N PHE A 126 -3.35 -23.79 10.18
CA PHE A 126 -2.75 -25.10 10.42
C PHE A 126 -3.24 -25.67 11.75
N GLU A 127 -3.50 -26.95 11.77
CA GLU A 127 -3.94 -27.65 13.00
C GLU A 127 -2.79 -27.84 14.00
N GLU A 128 -1.57 -28.00 13.49
CA GLU A 128 -0.35 -28.20 14.30
C GLU A 128 0.47 -26.90 14.36
N GLU A 129 1.36 -26.84 15.33
CA GLU A 129 2.36 -25.77 15.40
C GLU A 129 3.34 -25.89 14.22
N ILE A 130 3.63 -24.76 13.60
CA ILE A 130 4.50 -24.66 12.43
C ILE A 130 5.65 -23.70 12.69
N PRO A 131 6.77 -23.79 11.95
CA PRO A 131 7.84 -22.81 12.04
C PRO A 131 7.31 -21.38 11.80
N PHE A 132 7.84 -20.43 12.55
CA PHE A 132 7.45 -19.02 12.47
C PHE A 132 7.57 -18.47 11.04
N ASP A 133 8.61 -18.83 10.31
CA ASP A 133 8.85 -18.37 8.94
C ASP A 133 7.72 -18.82 8.01
N LEU A 134 7.26 -20.06 8.13
CA LEU A 134 6.14 -20.58 7.36
C LEU A 134 4.83 -19.87 7.71
N ALA A 135 4.61 -19.56 8.99
CA ALA A 135 3.43 -18.80 9.43
C ALA A 135 3.45 -17.37 8.88
N ALA A 136 4.59 -16.70 8.94
CA ALA A 136 4.81 -15.35 8.42
C ALA A 136 4.59 -15.28 6.90
N GLU A 137 5.14 -16.24 6.16
CA GLU A 137 4.94 -16.36 4.72
C GLU A 137 3.48 -16.58 4.35
N THR A 138 2.82 -17.53 5.03
CA THR A 138 1.42 -17.86 4.77
C THR A 138 0.53 -16.65 5.05
N GLY A 139 0.74 -15.98 6.18
CA GLY A 139 0.00 -14.77 6.54
C GLY A 139 0.19 -13.65 5.52
N THR A 140 1.43 -13.38 5.12
CA THR A 140 1.75 -12.35 4.12
C THR A 140 1.12 -12.65 2.78
N ARG A 141 1.22 -13.90 2.30
CA ARG A 141 0.57 -14.34 1.05
C ARG A 141 -0.94 -14.20 1.09
N LYS A 142 -1.59 -14.51 2.22
CA LYS A 142 -3.04 -14.31 2.39
C LYS A 142 -3.43 -12.84 2.34
N VAL A 143 -2.64 -11.95 2.94
CA VAL A 143 -2.87 -10.49 2.82
C VAL A 143 -2.80 -10.07 1.35
N ILE A 144 -1.75 -10.48 0.66
CA ILE A 144 -1.55 -10.15 -0.75
C ILE A 144 -2.70 -10.71 -1.60
N ARG A 145 -3.07 -11.99 -1.43
CA ARG A 145 -3.99 -12.68 -2.31
C ARG A 145 -5.46 -12.43 -1.98
N ASP A 146 -5.82 -12.59 -0.70
CA ASP A 146 -7.23 -12.77 -0.31
C ASP A 146 -7.83 -11.51 0.33
N HIS A 147 -7.02 -10.70 1.01
CA HIS A 147 -7.54 -9.66 1.88
C HIS A 147 -7.36 -8.24 1.34
N SER A 148 -6.32 -7.95 0.58
CA SER A 148 -6.06 -6.59 0.09
C SER A 148 -6.71 -6.32 -1.26
N THR A 149 -7.23 -5.10 -1.44
CA THR A 149 -7.64 -4.56 -2.74
C THR A 149 -6.49 -3.78 -3.39
N ILE A 150 -5.62 -3.22 -2.56
CA ILE A 150 -4.47 -2.39 -2.93
C ILE A 150 -3.26 -2.84 -2.12
N GLY A 151 -2.07 -2.83 -2.72
CA GLY A 151 -0.80 -3.08 -2.05
C GLY A 151 -0.04 -1.79 -1.75
N ILE A 152 0.53 -1.69 -0.55
CA ILE A 152 1.64 -0.78 -0.25
C ILE A 152 2.82 -1.64 0.15
N VAL A 153 3.81 -1.72 -0.72
CA VAL A 153 5.05 -2.46 -0.45
C VAL A 153 6.00 -1.54 0.28
N VAL A 154 6.39 -1.91 1.50
CA VAL A 154 7.38 -1.14 2.27
C VAL A 154 8.70 -1.89 2.25
N THR A 155 9.70 -1.30 1.64
CA THR A 155 11.09 -1.75 1.65
C THR A 155 12.01 -0.70 2.26
N THR A 156 13.32 -0.89 2.28
CA THR A 156 14.28 0.05 2.88
C THR A 156 15.58 0.09 2.12
N ASP A 157 16.30 1.20 2.23
CA ASP A 157 17.68 1.35 1.78
C ASP A 157 18.73 0.75 2.78
N GLY A 158 18.25 0.13 3.88
CA GLY A 158 19.08 -0.42 4.95
C GLY A 158 19.40 0.58 6.08
N SER A 159 19.11 1.88 5.90
CA SER A 159 19.48 2.92 6.88
C SER A 159 18.65 2.91 8.17
N ILE A 160 17.51 2.21 8.17
CA ILE A 160 16.57 2.18 9.30
C ILE A 160 16.83 1.04 10.30
N SER A 161 17.73 0.12 9.98
CA SER A 161 18.05 -1.06 10.78
C SER A 161 19.51 -1.42 10.65
N GLU A 162 19.97 -2.40 11.44
CA GLU A 162 21.33 -2.95 11.33
C GLU A 162 21.47 -4.00 10.20
N ILE A 163 20.38 -4.30 9.47
CA ILE A 163 20.36 -5.30 8.40
C ILE A 163 20.77 -4.61 7.09
N PRO A 164 21.77 -5.11 6.37
CA PRO A 164 22.21 -4.56 5.10
C PRO A 164 21.11 -4.61 4.02
N ARG A 165 21.12 -3.65 3.10
CA ARG A 165 20.15 -3.56 2.00
C ARG A 165 20.02 -4.85 1.19
N GLU A 166 21.16 -5.50 0.94
CA GLU A 166 21.24 -6.71 0.12
C GLU A 166 20.37 -7.84 0.65
N ASN A 167 20.23 -7.94 1.97
CA ASN A 167 19.43 -8.99 2.63
C ASN A 167 17.94 -8.79 2.41
N TYR A 168 17.50 -7.58 2.09
CA TYR A 168 16.08 -7.29 1.81
C TYR A 168 15.65 -7.66 0.39
N LEU A 169 16.58 -7.73 -0.58
CA LEU A 169 16.29 -7.91 -1.99
C LEU A 169 15.47 -9.17 -2.31
N PRO A 170 15.78 -10.37 -1.77
CA PRO A 170 15.01 -11.57 -2.09
C PRO A 170 13.54 -11.46 -1.64
N ALA A 171 13.31 -10.96 -0.42
CA ALA A 171 11.98 -10.79 0.15
C ALA A 171 11.19 -9.69 -0.57
N GLU A 172 11.83 -8.58 -0.93
CA GLU A 172 11.26 -7.48 -1.71
C GLU A 172 10.79 -7.96 -3.08
N LYS A 173 11.67 -8.61 -3.83
CA LYS A 173 11.38 -9.14 -5.15
C LYS A 173 10.18 -10.10 -5.11
N ARG A 174 10.15 -11.00 -4.14
CA ARG A 174 9.04 -11.95 -3.97
C ARG A 174 7.69 -11.26 -3.75
N VAL A 175 7.63 -10.21 -2.92
CA VAL A 175 6.40 -9.44 -2.69
C VAL A 175 5.90 -8.80 -3.98
N VAL A 176 6.82 -8.18 -4.73
CA VAL A 176 6.50 -7.50 -5.99
C VAL A 176 5.96 -8.51 -7.00
N GLU A 177 6.66 -9.63 -7.22
CA GLU A 177 6.25 -10.68 -8.15
C GLU A 177 4.87 -11.27 -7.80
N GLU A 178 4.56 -11.46 -6.51
CA GLU A 178 3.25 -11.98 -6.08
C GLU A 178 2.12 -10.96 -6.34
N LEU A 179 2.35 -9.67 -6.11
CA LEU A 179 1.37 -8.62 -6.40
C LEU A 179 1.13 -8.46 -7.91
N GLU A 180 2.19 -8.53 -8.71
CA GLU A 180 2.12 -8.47 -10.18
C GLU A 180 1.37 -9.67 -10.76
N ALA A 181 1.68 -10.88 -10.30
CA ALA A 181 0.99 -12.09 -10.74
C ALA A 181 -0.52 -12.05 -10.50
N LEU A 182 -0.98 -11.29 -9.50
CA LEU A 182 -2.39 -11.09 -9.18
C LEU A 182 -3.01 -9.86 -9.88
N GLY A 183 -2.21 -9.08 -10.60
CA GLY A 183 -2.67 -7.85 -11.25
C GLY A 183 -3.20 -6.80 -10.26
N LYS A 184 -2.74 -6.82 -9.00
CA LYS A 184 -3.17 -5.85 -7.98
C LYS A 184 -2.41 -4.54 -8.14
N PRO A 185 -3.09 -3.39 -8.01
CA PRO A 185 -2.42 -2.09 -7.99
C PRO A 185 -1.62 -1.95 -6.70
N PHE A 186 -0.37 -1.48 -6.81
CA PHE A 186 0.49 -1.22 -5.66
C PHE A 186 1.53 -0.15 -5.97
N VAL A 187 2.04 0.46 -4.91
CA VAL A 187 3.22 1.33 -4.94
C VAL A 187 4.27 0.80 -3.97
N ILE A 188 5.51 1.17 -4.20
CA ILE A 188 6.65 0.80 -3.36
C ILE A 188 7.08 2.02 -2.57
N LEU A 189 7.16 1.89 -1.24
CA LEU A 189 7.75 2.89 -0.35
C LEU A 189 9.17 2.45 0.01
N LEU A 190 10.15 3.23 -0.40
CA LEU A 190 11.54 3.06 -0.01
C LEU A 190 11.78 3.83 1.30
N ASN A 191 11.69 3.11 2.43
CA ASN A 191 11.84 3.69 3.74
C ASN A 191 13.32 3.97 4.05
N SER A 192 13.64 5.22 4.29
CA SER A 192 14.98 5.73 4.55
C SER A 192 14.99 6.75 5.69
N THR A 193 16.09 6.83 6.40
CA THR A 193 16.33 7.92 7.36
C THR A 193 16.63 9.25 6.66
N ARG A 194 17.00 9.20 5.36
CA ARG A 194 17.32 10.37 4.53
C ARG A 194 16.68 10.26 3.15
N PRO A 195 15.34 10.36 3.05
CA PRO A 195 14.62 10.12 1.79
C PRO A 195 15.01 11.10 0.67
N ASP A 196 15.46 12.29 1.04
CA ASP A 196 15.86 13.34 0.09
C ASP A 196 17.31 13.25 -0.38
N ALA A 197 18.11 12.33 0.18
CA ALA A 197 19.50 12.14 -0.22
C ALA A 197 19.60 11.70 -1.69
N PRO A 198 20.61 12.17 -2.44
CA PRO A 198 20.80 11.78 -3.84
C PRO A 198 20.92 10.28 -4.03
N GLU A 199 21.56 9.58 -3.08
CA GLU A 199 21.75 8.13 -3.11
C GLU A 199 20.41 7.40 -2.97
N THR A 200 19.54 7.85 -2.06
CA THR A 200 18.22 7.27 -1.85
C THR A 200 17.32 7.51 -3.07
N LYS A 201 17.39 8.70 -3.68
CA LYS A 201 16.64 9.02 -4.92
C LYS A 201 17.15 8.22 -6.11
N ALA A 202 18.47 7.99 -6.21
CA ALA A 202 19.05 7.14 -7.25
C ALA A 202 18.58 5.68 -7.09
N LEU A 203 18.62 5.14 -5.88
CA LEU A 203 18.11 3.80 -5.58
C LEU A 203 16.62 3.68 -5.89
N ALA A 204 15.80 4.70 -5.54
CA ALA A 204 14.38 4.69 -5.88
C ALA A 204 14.16 4.63 -7.40
N ALA A 205 14.93 5.39 -8.19
CA ALA A 205 14.84 5.37 -9.65
C ALA A 205 15.29 4.02 -10.24
N GLU A 206 16.32 3.39 -9.68
CA GLU A 206 16.75 2.05 -10.07
C GLU A 206 15.66 1.00 -9.82
N LEU A 207 15.02 1.05 -8.65
CA LEU A 207 13.92 0.15 -8.31
C LEU A 207 12.68 0.41 -9.20
N GLU A 208 12.37 1.67 -9.49
CA GLU A 208 11.28 2.05 -10.39
C GLU A 208 11.51 1.50 -11.79
N GLN A 209 12.73 1.58 -12.30
CA GLN A 209 13.12 0.98 -13.58
C GLN A 209 13.06 -0.56 -13.55
N ALA A 210 13.51 -1.17 -12.46
CA ALA A 210 13.57 -2.62 -12.32
C ALA A 210 12.18 -3.27 -12.22
N TYR A 211 11.25 -2.63 -11.50
CA TYR A 211 9.92 -3.17 -11.24
C TYR A 211 8.83 -2.57 -12.14
N GLY A 212 9.11 -1.49 -12.87
CA GLY A 212 8.10 -0.80 -13.67
C GLY A 212 6.94 -0.26 -12.84
N ARG A 213 7.18 0.09 -11.57
CA ARG A 213 6.19 0.56 -10.59
C ARG A 213 6.67 1.80 -9.88
N THR A 214 5.74 2.64 -9.45
CA THR A 214 6.06 3.86 -8.71
C THR A 214 6.79 3.53 -7.41
N VAL A 215 7.97 4.12 -7.22
CA VAL A 215 8.79 3.99 -6.00
C VAL A 215 8.94 5.35 -5.34
N LEU A 216 8.49 5.45 -4.09
CA LEU A 216 8.49 6.70 -3.32
C LEU A 216 9.50 6.61 -2.18
N PRO A 217 10.60 7.39 -2.21
CA PRO A 217 11.48 7.50 -1.06
C PRO A 217 10.79 8.30 0.05
N VAL A 218 10.68 7.71 1.24
CA VAL A 218 9.98 8.30 2.39
C VAL A 218 10.70 7.99 3.70
N SER A 219 10.50 8.81 4.72
CA SER A 219 10.75 8.42 6.10
C SER A 219 9.42 8.02 6.74
N CYS A 220 9.19 6.72 6.92
CA CYS A 220 7.96 6.24 7.55
C CYS A 220 7.73 6.83 8.95
N LEU A 221 8.79 7.25 9.63
CA LEU A 221 8.73 7.85 10.95
C LEU A 221 8.19 9.28 10.92
N ASP A 222 8.49 10.04 9.86
CA ASP A 222 8.23 11.47 9.76
C ASP A 222 7.04 11.82 8.86
N LEU A 223 6.36 10.81 8.27
CA LEU A 223 5.22 11.01 7.38
C LEU A 223 4.15 11.92 8.00
N GLN A 224 3.75 12.92 7.24
CA GLN A 224 2.66 13.82 7.57
C GLN A 224 1.41 13.51 6.74
N LYS A 225 0.30 14.17 7.05
CA LYS A 225 -0.98 13.97 6.38
C LYS A 225 -0.87 14.13 4.85
N ASP A 226 -0.18 15.16 4.39
CA ASP A 226 -0.07 15.48 2.97
C ASP A 226 0.77 14.44 2.21
N ASP A 227 1.81 13.91 2.84
CA ASP A 227 2.61 12.81 2.28
C ASP A 227 1.75 11.55 2.09
N LEU A 228 0.95 11.21 3.10
CA LEU A 228 0.06 10.06 3.06
C LEU A 228 -1.03 10.21 2.00
N LEU A 229 -1.60 11.39 1.84
CA LEU A 229 -2.55 11.69 0.77
C LEU A 229 -1.89 11.56 -0.61
N SER A 230 -0.66 12.04 -0.76
CA SER A 230 0.11 11.88 -1.98
C SER A 230 0.40 10.41 -2.30
N ILE A 231 0.77 9.60 -1.31
CA ILE A 231 0.96 8.16 -1.46
C ILE A 231 -0.34 7.50 -1.95
N LEU A 232 -1.47 7.78 -1.30
CA LEU A 232 -2.77 7.26 -1.73
C LEU A 232 -3.11 7.68 -3.16
N GLN A 233 -2.85 8.92 -3.54
CA GLN A 233 -3.05 9.39 -4.91
C GLN A 233 -2.20 8.61 -5.90
N ARG A 234 -0.93 8.33 -5.58
CA ARG A 234 -0.06 7.51 -6.45
C ARG A 234 -0.58 6.09 -6.63
N VAL A 235 -1.04 5.46 -5.55
CA VAL A 235 -1.66 4.13 -5.64
C VAL A 235 -2.84 4.12 -6.61
N LEU A 236 -3.59 5.22 -6.70
CA LEU A 236 -4.73 5.33 -7.60
C LEU A 236 -4.36 5.34 -9.07
N TYR A 237 -3.23 5.91 -9.40
CA TYR A 237 -2.70 5.90 -10.77
C TYR A 237 -2.22 4.53 -11.22
N GLU A 238 -1.95 3.61 -10.28
CA GLU A 238 -1.60 2.22 -10.59
C GLU A 238 -2.81 1.35 -11.00
N PHE A 239 -4.05 1.87 -10.82
CA PHE A 239 -5.22 1.14 -11.31
C PHE A 239 -5.31 1.20 -12.83
N PRO A 240 -5.58 0.07 -13.51
CA PRO A 240 -5.77 0.07 -14.95
C PRO A 240 -6.99 0.91 -15.32
N VAL A 241 -6.85 1.74 -16.34
CA VAL A 241 -7.97 2.46 -16.94
C VAL A 241 -8.90 1.44 -17.59
N ARG A 242 -10.16 1.38 -17.14
CA ARG A 242 -11.17 0.45 -17.68
C ARG A 242 -12.12 1.10 -18.66
N GLU A 243 -12.35 2.39 -18.51
CA GLU A 243 -13.33 3.13 -19.28
C GLU A 243 -12.87 4.57 -19.46
N LEU A 244 -13.02 5.08 -20.66
CA LEU A 244 -12.74 6.46 -21.02
C LEU A 244 -14.03 7.07 -21.60
N ASP A 245 -14.59 8.03 -20.87
CA ASP A 245 -15.77 8.77 -21.32
C ASP A 245 -15.35 10.03 -22.08
N PHE A 246 -15.69 10.10 -23.36
CA PHE A 246 -15.43 11.27 -24.18
C PHE A 246 -16.70 12.15 -24.25
N ALA A 247 -16.66 13.31 -23.62
CA ALA A 247 -17.71 14.31 -23.75
C ALA A 247 -17.57 15.07 -25.06
N ILE A 248 -18.21 14.58 -26.11
CA ILE A 248 -18.19 15.22 -27.44
C ILE A 248 -19.21 16.35 -27.48
N PRO A 249 -18.82 17.60 -27.82
CA PRO A 249 -19.76 18.72 -27.96
C PRO A 249 -20.88 18.43 -28.97
N ARG A 250 -22.09 18.87 -28.67
CA ARG A 250 -23.30 18.62 -29.50
C ARG A 250 -23.12 19.04 -30.98
N TRP A 251 -22.40 20.12 -31.26
CA TRP A 251 -22.19 20.57 -32.61
C TRP A 251 -21.39 19.54 -33.47
N VAL A 252 -20.51 18.75 -32.85
CA VAL A 252 -19.76 17.69 -33.55
C VAL A 252 -20.70 16.54 -33.95
N THR A 253 -21.63 16.17 -33.07
CA THR A 253 -22.60 15.09 -33.34
C THR A 253 -23.67 15.50 -34.37
N MET A 254 -23.86 16.81 -34.60
CA MET A 254 -24.77 17.37 -35.61
C MET A 254 -24.15 17.52 -36.98
N LEU A 255 -22.84 17.32 -37.16
CA LEU A 255 -22.18 17.31 -38.43
C LEU A 255 -22.62 16.09 -39.25
N GLU A 256 -22.64 16.24 -40.59
CA GLU A 256 -22.93 15.14 -41.51
C GLU A 256 -21.95 13.97 -41.28
N LYS A 257 -22.47 12.73 -41.42
CA LYS A 257 -21.64 11.54 -41.35
C LYS A 257 -20.50 11.60 -42.36
N GLY A 258 -19.28 11.48 -41.89
CA GLY A 258 -18.07 11.56 -42.72
C GLY A 258 -17.42 12.94 -42.80
N HIS A 259 -17.99 13.94 -42.10
CA HIS A 259 -17.34 15.24 -41.97
C HIS A 259 -15.94 15.11 -41.35
N TRP A 260 -14.95 15.77 -41.92
CA TRP A 260 -13.56 15.60 -41.52
C TRP A 260 -13.27 15.90 -40.03
N HIS A 261 -13.92 16.91 -39.45
CA HIS A 261 -13.82 17.22 -38.02
C HIS A 261 -14.34 16.05 -37.13
N GLN A 262 -15.48 15.48 -37.51
CA GLN A 262 -16.09 14.37 -36.79
C GLN A 262 -15.15 13.14 -36.84
N ASN A 263 -14.65 12.82 -38.04
CA ASN A 263 -13.72 11.71 -38.23
C ASN A 263 -12.40 11.91 -37.47
N ALA A 264 -11.84 13.12 -37.46
CA ALA A 264 -10.62 13.42 -36.72
C ALA A 264 -10.78 13.22 -35.21
N ILE A 265 -11.91 13.68 -34.63
CA ILE A 265 -12.21 13.53 -33.21
C ILE A 265 -12.42 12.05 -32.85
N TYR A 266 -13.22 11.32 -33.64
CA TYR A 266 -13.45 9.90 -33.39
C TYR A 266 -12.19 9.05 -33.57
N THR A 267 -11.35 9.37 -34.57
CA THR A 267 -10.08 8.67 -34.75
C THR A 267 -9.15 8.93 -33.58
N ALA A 268 -9.05 10.16 -33.09
CA ALA A 268 -8.25 10.49 -31.93
C ALA A 268 -8.78 9.77 -30.67
N ALA A 269 -10.09 9.70 -30.47
CA ALA A 269 -10.70 8.98 -29.35
C ALA A 269 -10.47 7.46 -29.39
N LEU A 270 -10.31 6.86 -30.59
CA LEU A 270 -10.06 5.44 -30.78
C LEU A 270 -8.57 5.06 -30.66
N GLN A 271 -7.67 6.04 -30.63
CA GLN A 271 -6.22 5.84 -30.50
C GLN A 271 -5.73 5.87 -29.03
N PHE A 272 -6.62 6.18 -28.08
CA PHE A 272 -6.40 6.09 -26.65
C PHE A 272 -6.73 4.68 -26.13
#